data_6136c5cea09c2f8d3ca5c4b4834db5f2
#
_entry.id   6136c5cea09c2f8d3ca5c4b4834db5f2
#
_cell.length_a   1.000
_cell.length_b   1.000
_cell.length_c   1.000
_cell.angle_alpha   90.00
_cell.angle_beta   90.00
_cell.angle_gamma   90.00
#
_symmetry.space_group_name_H-M   'P 1'
#
loop_
_entity.id
_entity.type
_entity.pdbx_description
1 polymer ?
#
loop_
_entity_poly.entity_id
_entity_poly.type
_entity_poly.pdbx_seq_one_letter_code
_entity_poly.pdbx_strand_id
1 'polypeptide(L)'
;MSLENEHRLRFRDAMSSLSAAVNIVTTDGPEGRCGITATAVCSVTDTPPSLMVCINSNSAMNPVFQENGKLCVNVLSHEQELMARHFAGMTGTSMEERFSWDIWTKGILGQPMLRGTLASLEGEIEQVQTIGTHLVYLVQIKQITLSEAGHGLIYFKRHFHPVMLEAVAV
;
A
#
# COMPACT_ATOMS: atom_id res chain seq x y z
N MET A 1 27.84 -19.12 3.89
CA MET A 1 27.01 -17.94 3.56
C MET A 1 27.97 -16.75 3.48
N SER A 2 27.85 -15.92 2.44
CA SER A 2 28.73 -14.74 2.34
C SER A 2 28.37 -13.70 3.41
N LEU A 3 29.34 -12.89 3.85
CA LEU A 3 29.12 -11.78 4.80
C LEU A 3 28.03 -10.80 4.31
N GLU A 4 28.00 -10.54 3.02
CA GLU A 4 26.99 -9.70 2.39
C GLU A 4 25.56 -10.28 2.52
N ASN A 5 25.43 -11.58 2.33
CA ASN A 5 24.14 -12.27 2.50
C ASN A 5 23.69 -12.26 3.95
N GLU A 6 24.61 -12.47 4.89
CA GLU A 6 24.31 -12.36 6.31
C GLU A 6 23.86 -10.96 6.71
N HIS A 7 24.54 -9.92 6.23
CA HIS A 7 24.17 -8.52 6.48
C HIS A 7 22.78 -8.20 5.94
N ARG A 8 22.46 -8.68 4.73
CA ARG A 8 21.12 -8.52 4.13
C ARG A 8 20.03 -9.18 4.95
N LEU A 9 20.25 -10.39 5.45
CA LEU A 9 19.29 -11.11 6.29
C LEU A 9 19.07 -10.39 7.62
N ARG A 10 20.12 -9.94 8.26
CA ARG A 10 20.04 -9.16 9.51
C ARG A 10 19.29 -7.84 9.31
N PHE A 11 19.51 -7.17 8.20
CA PHE A 11 18.75 -5.96 7.85
C PHE A 11 17.24 -6.26 7.73
N ARG A 12 16.88 -7.34 7.03
CA ARG A 12 15.47 -7.77 6.92
C ARG A 12 14.85 -8.11 8.27
N ASP A 13 15.62 -8.74 9.15
CA ASP A 13 15.16 -9.04 10.51
C ASP A 13 14.93 -7.77 11.31
N ALA A 14 15.85 -6.81 11.22
CA ALA A 14 15.69 -5.52 11.86
C ALA A 14 14.44 -4.78 11.34
N MET A 15 14.22 -4.76 10.02
CA MET A 15 13.06 -4.11 9.41
C MET A 15 11.74 -4.80 9.81
N SER A 16 11.74 -6.11 10.07
CA SER A 16 10.56 -6.81 10.57
C SER A 16 10.11 -6.33 11.96
N SER A 17 10.97 -5.61 12.69
CA SER A 17 10.66 -5.01 13.99
C SER A 17 9.98 -3.65 13.91
N LEU A 18 9.82 -3.09 12.72
CA LEU A 18 9.00 -1.91 12.50
C LEU A 18 7.52 -2.33 12.46
N SER A 19 6.71 -1.71 13.30
CA SER A 19 5.25 -1.84 13.24
C SER A 19 4.74 -1.01 12.09
N ALA A 20 4.60 -1.61 10.92
CA ALA A 20 4.26 -0.90 9.70
C ALA A 20 2.77 -1.04 9.37
N ALA A 21 2.12 0.07 9.06
CA ALA A 21 0.75 0.06 8.54
C ALA A 21 0.67 -0.77 7.27
N VAL A 22 -0.41 -1.52 7.12
CA VAL A 22 -0.69 -2.34 5.93
C VAL A 22 -1.59 -1.55 4.99
N ASN A 23 -1.15 -1.44 3.74
CA ASN A 23 -1.87 -0.71 2.70
C ASN A 23 -2.07 -1.60 1.48
N ILE A 24 -3.11 -1.33 0.71
CA ILE A 24 -3.23 -1.79 -0.67
C ILE A 24 -3.09 -0.57 -1.57
N VAL A 25 -2.07 -0.57 -2.41
CA VAL A 25 -1.82 0.48 -3.40
C VAL A 25 -2.41 0.03 -4.72
N THR A 26 -3.33 0.82 -5.26
CA THR A 26 -4.08 0.50 -6.48
C THR A 26 -3.84 1.53 -7.57
N THR A 27 -4.02 1.12 -8.81
CA THR A 27 -4.01 2.00 -9.98
C THR A 27 -5.00 1.52 -11.02
N ASP A 28 -5.52 2.44 -11.82
CA ASP A 28 -6.32 2.19 -13.01
C ASP A 28 -6.01 3.26 -14.06
N GLY A 29 -6.01 2.89 -15.32
CA GLY A 29 -5.71 3.79 -16.43
C GLY A 29 -5.46 3.06 -17.74
N PRO A 30 -4.68 3.66 -18.66
CA PRO A 30 -4.45 3.10 -20.01
C PRO A 30 -3.87 1.69 -20.00
N GLU A 31 -3.02 1.35 -19.03
CA GLU A 31 -2.39 0.02 -18.92
C GLU A 31 -3.21 -0.96 -18.07
N GLY A 32 -4.43 -0.59 -17.71
CA GLY A 32 -5.32 -1.45 -16.94
C GLY A 32 -5.24 -1.21 -15.43
N ARG A 33 -5.77 -2.15 -14.68
CA ARG A 33 -6.00 -2.05 -13.25
C ARG A 33 -5.19 -3.09 -12.50
N CYS A 34 -4.48 -2.65 -11.49
CA CYS A 34 -3.79 -3.56 -10.59
C CYS A 34 -3.67 -2.98 -9.18
N GLY A 35 -3.23 -3.82 -8.25
CA GLY A 35 -2.99 -3.43 -6.87
C GLY A 35 -1.98 -4.35 -6.20
N ILE A 36 -1.34 -3.86 -5.18
CA ILE A 36 -0.32 -4.56 -4.40
C ILE A 36 -0.42 -4.20 -2.93
N THR A 37 -0.27 -5.19 -2.07
CA THR A 37 -0.12 -4.95 -0.63
C THR A 37 1.28 -4.39 -0.36
N ALA A 38 1.34 -3.28 0.34
CA ALA A 38 2.58 -2.60 0.67
C ALA A 38 2.57 -2.08 2.11
N THR A 39 3.69 -2.26 2.79
CA THR A 39 3.98 -1.63 4.09
C THR A 39 4.95 -0.46 3.95
N ALA A 40 5.71 -0.41 2.86
CA ALA A 40 6.69 0.64 2.58
C ALA A 40 5.99 1.90 2.04
N VAL A 41 5.19 2.54 2.87
CA VAL A 41 4.51 3.81 2.62
C VAL A 41 4.90 4.79 3.72
N CYS A 42 5.34 5.97 3.34
CA CYS A 42 5.79 6.98 4.27
C CYS A 42 5.35 8.38 3.80
N SER A 43 4.84 9.19 4.72
CA SER A 43 4.60 10.61 4.43
C SER A 43 5.92 11.35 4.24
N VAL A 44 5.96 12.31 3.32
CA VAL A 44 7.14 13.13 3.04
C VAL A 44 6.93 14.56 3.50
N THR A 45 5.82 15.18 3.10
CA THR A 45 5.48 16.57 3.42
C THR A 45 3.98 16.76 3.36
N ASP A 46 3.47 17.73 4.09
CA ASP A 46 2.06 18.15 4.05
C ASP A 46 1.81 19.34 3.12
N THR A 47 2.89 19.95 2.60
CA THR A 47 2.80 21.16 1.77
C THR A 47 3.74 21.08 0.56
N PRO A 48 3.26 20.64 -0.62
CA PRO A 48 1.97 19.97 -0.88
C PRO A 48 1.95 18.55 -0.30
N PRO A 49 0.76 18.01 0.06
CA PRO A 49 0.67 16.67 0.61
C PRO A 49 1.30 15.63 -0.32
N SER A 50 2.33 14.96 0.19
CA SER A 50 3.11 14.00 -0.61
C SER A 50 3.57 12.83 0.25
N LEU A 51 3.61 11.65 -0.36
CA LEU A 51 4.08 10.43 0.27
C LEU A 51 5.01 9.64 -0.67
N MET A 52 5.74 8.69 -0.10
CA MET A 52 6.52 7.70 -0.84
C MET A 52 5.91 6.33 -0.73
N VAL A 53 6.01 5.58 -1.83
CA VAL A 53 5.72 4.14 -1.89
C VAL A 53 6.92 3.43 -2.48
N CYS A 54 7.40 2.37 -1.83
CA CYS A 54 8.47 1.53 -2.36
C CYS A 54 7.92 0.18 -2.81
N ILE A 55 8.20 -0.19 -4.06
CA ILE A 55 7.76 -1.44 -4.67
C ILE A 55 8.98 -2.18 -5.21
N ASN A 56 9.06 -3.49 -4.96
CA ASN A 56 10.14 -4.31 -5.51
C ASN A 56 10.19 -4.17 -7.04
N SER A 57 11.38 -3.96 -7.59
CA SER A 57 11.58 -3.76 -9.03
C SER A 57 11.17 -4.96 -9.88
N ASN A 58 11.13 -6.17 -9.29
CA ASN A 58 10.67 -7.37 -9.97
C ASN A 58 9.14 -7.49 -10.05
N SER A 59 8.40 -6.60 -9.42
CA SER A 59 6.93 -6.61 -9.54
C SER A 59 6.51 -6.27 -10.97
N ALA A 60 5.71 -7.17 -11.57
CA ALA A 60 5.12 -6.96 -12.89
C ALA A 60 4.13 -5.76 -12.93
N MET A 61 3.75 -5.24 -11.77
CA MET A 61 2.83 -4.11 -11.67
C MET A 61 3.52 -2.75 -11.86
N ASN A 62 4.86 -2.66 -11.74
CA ASN A 62 5.57 -1.40 -11.88
C ASN A 62 5.29 -0.67 -13.20
N PRO A 63 5.34 -1.32 -14.38
CA PRO A 63 4.99 -0.65 -15.63
C PRO A 63 3.56 -0.09 -15.64
N VAL A 64 2.61 -0.80 -15.04
CA VAL A 64 1.20 -0.38 -14.96
C VAL A 64 1.07 0.90 -14.10
N PHE A 65 1.72 0.96 -12.94
CA PHE A 65 1.75 2.15 -12.11
C PHE A 65 2.37 3.34 -12.83
N GLN A 66 3.49 3.13 -13.52
CA GLN A 66 4.21 4.21 -14.20
C GLN A 66 3.41 4.76 -15.38
N GLU A 67 2.86 3.91 -16.22
CA GLU A 67 2.07 4.33 -17.39
C GLU A 67 0.73 4.97 -17.01
N ASN A 68 0.08 4.47 -15.96
CA ASN A 68 -1.15 5.09 -15.46
C ASN A 68 -0.89 6.46 -14.78
N GLY A 69 0.28 6.65 -14.19
CA GLY A 69 0.73 7.91 -13.60
C GLY A 69 -0.02 8.34 -12.36
N LYS A 70 -0.96 7.55 -11.87
CA LYS A 70 -1.80 7.81 -10.70
C LYS A 70 -1.93 6.56 -9.87
N LEU A 71 -2.16 6.74 -8.58
CA LEU A 71 -2.43 5.62 -7.68
C LEU A 71 -3.31 6.06 -6.50
N CYS A 72 -3.85 5.06 -5.81
CA CYS A 72 -4.52 5.25 -4.53
C CYS A 72 -3.85 4.40 -3.46
N VAL A 73 -3.52 4.98 -2.33
CA VAL A 73 -3.09 4.27 -1.13
C VAL A 73 -4.31 4.04 -0.26
N ASN A 74 -4.70 2.77 -0.10
CA ASN A 74 -5.80 2.35 0.75
C ASN A 74 -5.22 1.85 2.08
N VAL A 75 -5.38 2.61 3.15
CA VAL A 75 -4.89 2.26 4.49
C VAL A 75 -5.89 1.31 5.15
N LEU A 76 -5.50 0.06 5.33
CA LEU A 76 -6.41 -1.01 5.75
C LEU A 76 -6.82 -0.91 7.21
N SER A 77 -8.08 -1.26 7.49
CA SER A 77 -8.55 -1.56 8.82
C SER A 77 -8.20 -3.00 9.23
N HIS A 78 -8.29 -3.29 10.54
CA HIS A 78 -8.01 -4.63 11.07
C HIS A 78 -8.89 -5.73 10.46
N GLU A 79 -10.10 -5.40 10.01
CA GLU A 79 -11.02 -6.35 9.38
C GLU A 79 -10.61 -6.75 7.95
N GLN A 80 -9.60 -6.08 7.38
CA GLN A 80 -9.19 -6.25 6.00
C GLN A 80 -7.90 -7.07 5.83
N GLU A 81 -7.53 -7.87 6.83
CA GLU A 81 -6.34 -8.75 6.73
C GLU A 81 -6.43 -9.69 5.53
N LEU A 82 -7.59 -10.27 5.27
CA LEU A 82 -7.78 -11.17 4.13
C LEU A 82 -7.53 -10.44 2.80
N MET A 83 -7.96 -9.20 2.68
CA MET A 83 -7.67 -8.37 1.49
C MET A 83 -6.18 -8.12 1.32
N ALA A 84 -5.48 -7.85 2.42
CA ALA A 84 -4.01 -7.72 2.40
C ALA A 84 -3.35 -9.01 1.89
N ARG A 85 -3.82 -10.17 2.30
CA ARG A 85 -3.31 -11.47 1.84
C ARG A 85 -3.58 -11.70 0.36
N HIS A 86 -4.75 -11.33 -0.14
CA HIS A 86 -5.08 -11.42 -1.56
C HIS A 86 -4.10 -10.60 -2.41
N PHE A 87 -3.90 -9.35 -2.10
CA PHE A 87 -3.03 -8.44 -2.85
C PHE A 87 -1.53 -8.65 -2.58
N ALA A 88 -1.18 -9.47 -1.60
CA ALA A 88 0.18 -9.98 -1.40
C ALA A 88 0.46 -11.27 -2.20
N GLY A 89 -0.50 -11.78 -2.96
CA GLY A 89 -0.35 -13.02 -3.73
C GLY A 89 -0.38 -14.30 -2.90
N MET A 90 -0.99 -14.26 -1.71
CA MET A 90 -0.98 -15.39 -0.76
C MET A 90 -2.18 -16.33 -0.90
N THR A 91 -3.15 -16.02 -1.74
CA THR A 91 -4.44 -16.73 -1.79
C THR A 91 -4.75 -17.37 -3.15
N GLY A 92 -3.91 -17.14 -4.17
CA GLY A 92 -4.10 -17.68 -5.50
C GLY A 92 -5.21 -17.04 -6.32
N THR A 93 -5.89 -15.99 -5.83
CA THR A 93 -6.87 -15.23 -6.60
C THR A 93 -6.20 -14.42 -7.71
N SER A 94 -6.86 -14.29 -8.87
CA SER A 94 -6.36 -13.45 -9.96
C SER A 94 -6.63 -11.97 -9.68
N MET A 95 -5.90 -11.08 -10.37
CA MET A 95 -6.12 -9.63 -10.26
C MET A 95 -7.52 -9.25 -10.74
N GLU A 96 -8.00 -9.86 -11.82
CA GLU A 96 -9.34 -9.66 -12.34
C GLU A 96 -10.41 -10.06 -11.33
N GLU A 97 -10.26 -11.23 -10.70
CA GLU A 97 -11.17 -11.69 -9.65
C GLU A 97 -11.24 -10.71 -8.48
N ARG A 98 -10.10 -10.23 -7.98
CA ARG A 98 -10.04 -9.30 -6.84
C ARG A 98 -10.79 -8.00 -7.12
N PHE A 99 -10.69 -7.47 -8.33
CA PHE A 99 -11.40 -6.25 -8.72
C PHE A 99 -12.84 -6.47 -9.18
N SER A 100 -13.31 -7.73 -9.32
CA SER A 100 -14.70 -8.05 -9.58
C SER A 100 -15.59 -8.02 -8.34
N TRP A 101 -15.00 -8.06 -7.14
CA TRP A 101 -15.75 -8.04 -5.89
C TRP A 101 -16.42 -6.70 -5.65
N ASP A 102 -17.63 -6.72 -5.08
CA ASP A 102 -18.39 -5.50 -4.76
C ASP A 102 -17.89 -4.81 -3.49
N ILE A 103 -16.63 -4.44 -3.49
CA ILE A 103 -15.94 -3.76 -2.38
C ILE A 103 -15.18 -2.53 -2.85
N TRP A 104 -15.25 -2.23 -4.13
CA TRP A 104 -14.53 -1.13 -4.75
C TRP A 104 -15.45 0.03 -5.08
N THR A 105 -14.93 1.25 -4.92
CA THR A 105 -15.47 2.47 -5.48
C THR A 105 -14.43 3.13 -6.35
N LYS A 106 -14.84 4.09 -7.15
CA LYS A 106 -13.94 4.87 -7.99
C LYS A 106 -13.74 6.24 -7.38
N GLY A 107 -12.50 6.61 -7.14
CA GLY A 107 -12.16 7.92 -6.62
C GLY A 107 -12.26 9.03 -7.66
N ILE A 108 -12.04 10.28 -7.25
CA ILE A 108 -12.11 11.47 -8.12
C ILE A 108 -11.08 11.40 -9.24
N LEU A 109 -9.88 10.88 -8.97
CA LEU A 109 -8.84 10.67 -9.98
C LEU A 109 -9.05 9.38 -10.80
N GLY A 110 -10.12 8.66 -10.54
CA GLY A 110 -10.45 7.44 -11.23
C GLY A 110 -9.78 6.18 -10.69
N GLN A 111 -9.09 6.27 -9.57
CA GLN A 111 -8.38 5.14 -9.01
C GLN A 111 -9.30 4.26 -8.15
N PRO A 112 -9.07 2.93 -8.12
CA PRO A 112 -9.85 2.04 -7.27
C PRO A 112 -9.66 2.36 -5.79
N MET A 113 -10.75 2.62 -5.10
CA MET A 113 -10.78 2.85 -3.65
C MET A 113 -11.50 1.67 -2.98
N LEU A 114 -10.85 1.05 -2.02
CA LEU A 114 -11.42 -0.03 -1.23
C LEU A 114 -12.36 0.53 -0.16
N ARG A 115 -13.59 0.02 -0.09
CA ARG A 115 -14.52 0.39 0.99
C ARG A 115 -14.06 -0.18 2.33
N GLY A 116 -14.33 0.54 3.42
CA GLY A 116 -14.02 0.12 4.78
C GLY A 116 -12.58 0.38 5.25
N THR A 117 -11.78 1.08 4.46
CA THR A 117 -10.43 1.49 4.85
C THR A 117 -10.46 2.63 5.87
N LEU A 118 -9.36 2.81 6.61
CA LEU A 118 -9.19 3.95 7.53
C LEU A 118 -8.99 5.25 6.76
N ALA A 119 -8.29 5.18 5.65
CA ALA A 119 -8.05 6.29 4.75
C ALA A 119 -7.81 5.78 3.33
N SER A 120 -8.19 6.59 2.36
CA SER A 120 -7.82 6.41 0.96
C SER A 120 -7.25 7.72 0.42
N LEU A 121 -6.05 7.65 -0.14
CA LEU A 121 -5.29 8.80 -0.63
C LEU A 121 -5.02 8.60 -2.11
N GLU A 122 -5.70 9.37 -2.95
CA GLU A 122 -5.43 9.37 -4.39
C GLU A 122 -4.41 10.44 -4.76
N GLY A 123 -3.48 10.10 -5.62
CA GLY A 123 -2.45 11.04 -6.03
C GLY A 123 -1.88 10.77 -7.42
N GLU A 124 -1.04 11.69 -7.82
CA GLU A 124 -0.29 11.68 -9.07
C GLU A 124 1.17 11.32 -8.78
N ILE A 125 1.72 10.39 -9.54
CA ILE A 125 3.12 10.00 -9.45
C ILE A 125 3.97 11.10 -10.08
N GLU A 126 4.79 11.77 -9.28
CA GLU A 126 5.66 12.84 -9.75
C GLU A 126 7.05 12.37 -10.15
N GLN A 127 7.58 11.40 -9.41
CA GLN A 127 8.92 10.86 -9.64
C GLN A 127 8.93 9.37 -9.34
N VAL A 128 9.75 8.65 -10.09
CA VAL A 128 10.09 7.25 -9.85
C VAL A 128 11.60 7.12 -9.88
N GLN A 129 12.19 6.60 -8.83
CA GLN A 129 13.64 6.40 -8.71
C GLN A 129 13.94 4.93 -8.40
N THR A 130 14.88 4.35 -9.11
CA THR A 130 15.40 3.03 -8.80
C THR A 130 16.47 3.13 -7.72
N ILE A 131 16.25 2.43 -6.60
CA ILE A 131 17.22 2.32 -5.51
C ILE A 131 17.42 0.84 -5.20
N GLY A 132 18.55 0.29 -5.61
CA GLY A 132 18.84 -1.13 -5.43
C GLY A 132 17.77 -2.01 -6.05
N THR A 133 17.09 -2.80 -5.23
CA THR A 133 16.06 -3.76 -5.64
C THR A 133 14.65 -3.18 -5.66
N HIS A 134 14.48 -1.87 -5.47
CA HIS A 134 13.17 -1.24 -5.37
C HIS A 134 13.05 -0.01 -6.26
N LEU A 135 11.81 0.25 -6.67
CA LEU A 135 11.38 1.53 -7.21
C LEU A 135 10.75 2.34 -6.08
N VAL A 136 11.16 3.59 -5.96
CA VAL A 136 10.61 4.56 -5.02
C VAL A 136 9.75 5.54 -5.79
N TYR A 137 8.47 5.55 -5.50
CA TYR A 137 7.49 6.45 -6.08
C TYR A 137 7.26 7.64 -5.17
N LEU A 138 7.48 8.84 -5.65
CA LEU A 138 7.04 10.08 -5.00
C LEU A 138 5.68 10.45 -5.56
N VAL A 139 4.68 10.56 -4.69
CA VAL A 139 3.28 10.76 -5.07
C VAL A 139 2.74 12.01 -4.40
N GLN A 140 2.27 12.97 -5.20
CA GLN A 140 1.54 14.13 -4.69
C GLN A 140 0.07 13.77 -4.53
N ILE A 141 -0.44 13.88 -3.32
CA ILE A 141 -1.83 13.54 -2.99
C ILE A 141 -2.75 14.68 -3.41
N LYS A 142 -3.80 14.32 -4.12
CA LYS A 142 -4.80 15.26 -4.65
C LYS A 142 -6.17 15.13 -3.99
N GLN A 143 -6.49 13.92 -3.48
CA GLN A 143 -7.76 13.64 -2.83
C GLN A 143 -7.57 12.72 -1.64
N ILE A 144 -8.23 13.01 -0.54
CA ILE A 144 -8.15 12.27 0.70
C ILE A 144 -9.58 11.96 1.17
N THR A 145 -9.81 10.69 1.47
CA THR A 145 -11.03 10.20 2.10
C THR A 145 -10.66 9.56 3.43
N LEU A 146 -11.28 10.01 4.52
CA LEU A 146 -11.04 9.50 5.86
C LEU A 146 -12.27 8.76 6.38
N SER A 147 -12.05 7.68 7.13
CA SER A 147 -13.08 7.06 7.95
C SER A 147 -13.04 7.64 9.35
N GLU A 148 -14.22 7.83 9.96
CA GLU A 148 -14.33 8.34 11.33
C GLU A 148 -14.05 7.27 12.40
N ALA A 149 -14.10 6.00 12.02
CA ALA A 149 -13.95 4.88 12.94
C ALA A 149 -13.18 3.72 12.32
N GLY A 150 -12.62 2.89 13.17
CA GLY A 150 -11.93 1.66 12.78
C GLY A 150 -10.65 1.44 13.59
N HIS A 151 -10.28 0.19 13.71
CA HIS A 151 -9.00 -0.20 14.30
C HIS A 151 -7.99 -0.42 13.17
N GLY A 152 -6.70 -0.23 13.48
CA GLY A 152 -5.62 -0.35 12.52
C GLY A 152 -5.22 -1.78 12.23
N LEU A 153 -4.50 -1.96 11.13
CA LEU A 153 -3.85 -3.20 10.75
C LEU A 153 -2.37 -2.91 10.51
N ILE A 154 -1.51 -3.61 11.25
CA ILE A 154 -0.06 -3.51 11.09
C ILE A 154 0.54 -4.87 10.74
N TYR A 155 1.72 -4.82 10.13
CA TYR A 155 2.60 -5.96 9.92
C TYR A 155 3.84 -5.79 10.80
N PHE A 156 4.03 -6.73 11.72
CA PHE A 156 5.10 -6.70 12.71
C PHE A 156 5.62 -8.12 12.94
N LYS A 157 6.93 -8.28 12.93
CA LYS A 157 7.58 -9.61 13.05
C LYS A 157 6.97 -10.65 12.11
N ARG A 158 6.67 -10.23 10.87
CA ARG A 158 6.14 -11.06 9.78
C ARG A 158 4.73 -11.63 10.02
N HIS A 159 3.97 -10.96 10.89
CA HIS A 159 2.57 -11.30 11.17
C HIS A 159 1.70 -10.05 11.12
N PHE A 160 0.44 -10.25 10.76
CA PHE A 160 -0.57 -9.20 10.87
C PHE A 160 -1.06 -9.08 12.30
N HIS A 161 -1.26 -7.85 12.76
CA HIS A 161 -1.77 -7.54 14.09
C HIS A 161 -2.78 -6.40 14.02
N PRO A 162 -3.87 -6.43 14.82
CA PRO A 162 -4.72 -5.28 14.98
C PRO A 162 -4.06 -4.23 15.89
N VAL A 163 -4.32 -2.95 15.60
CA VAL A 163 -4.05 -1.85 16.51
C VAL A 163 -5.38 -1.28 16.94
N MET A 164 -5.75 -1.53 18.19
CA MET A 164 -7.03 -1.13 18.73
C MET A 164 -7.00 0.34 19.14
N LEU A 165 -8.02 1.10 18.70
CA LEU A 165 -8.28 2.41 19.26
C LEU A 165 -8.83 2.20 20.68
N GLU A 166 -8.20 2.81 21.67
CA GLU A 166 -8.76 2.88 23.02
C GLU A 166 -10.03 3.74 23.00
N ALA A 167 -11.05 3.30 23.70
CA ALA A 167 -12.21 4.14 23.93
C ALA A 167 -11.75 5.36 24.74
N VAL A 168 -11.88 6.55 24.15
CA VAL A 168 -11.65 7.78 24.91
C VAL A 168 -12.70 7.81 26.02
N ALA A 169 -12.24 7.68 27.26
CA ALA A 169 -13.12 7.88 28.40
C ALA A 169 -13.63 9.34 28.36
N VAL A 170 -14.93 9.48 28.13
CA VAL A 170 -15.65 10.76 28.17
C VAL A 170 -15.82 11.20 29.60
#